data_48dbca477fcb6b626d33c054d43253b7
#
_entry.id   48dbca477fcb6b626d33c054d43253b7
#
_cell.length_a   1.000
_cell.length_b   1.000
_cell.length_c   1.000
_cell.angle_alpha   90.00
_cell.angle_beta   90.00
_cell.angle_gamma   90.00
#
_symmetry.space_group_name_H-M   'P 1'
#
loop_
_entity.id
_entity.type
_entity.pdbx_description
1 polymer ?
#
loop_
_entity_poly.entity_id
_entity_poly.type
_entity_poly.pdbx_seq_one_letter_code
_entity_poly.pdbx_strand_id
1 'polypeptide(L)'
;ILQLGQIIRDVIDIGIRKQFLSNEGLLESVSWSRFGKYAWLNEPKSVGVLFGLDYDLWKEYGGSPLWVKFSTTDFGRAYEVEPLLRSSMDKKHLIVTLDDGSLAYSINIKTKVDKDQVIEDIVDQLRQLADILNGLPISKEK
;
A
#
# COMPACT_ATOMS: atom_id res chain seq x y z
N ILE A 1 -1.23 2.27 23.18
CA ILE A 1 -1.04 3.06 21.94
C ILE A 1 -0.38 2.16 20.91
N LEU A 2 -1.03 2.06 19.74
CA LEU A 2 -0.47 1.30 18.64
C LEU A 2 0.75 2.03 18.09
N GLN A 3 1.86 1.30 17.96
CA GLN A 3 3.07 1.82 17.33
C GLN A 3 2.96 1.54 15.82
N LEU A 4 2.24 2.39 15.12
CA LEU A 4 1.93 2.17 13.71
C LEU A 4 3.17 2.06 12.83
N GLY A 5 4.24 2.80 13.16
CA GLY A 5 5.49 2.67 12.42
C GLY A 5 6.05 1.25 12.48
N GLN A 6 6.04 0.65 13.66
CA GLN A 6 6.52 -0.73 13.81
C GLN A 6 5.59 -1.73 13.13
N ILE A 7 4.29 -1.48 13.19
CA ILE A 7 3.31 -2.33 12.49
C ILE A 7 3.57 -2.30 10.98
N ILE A 8 3.85 -1.13 10.42
CA ILE A 8 4.16 -1.00 9.00
C ILE A 8 5.39 -1.84 8.65
N ARG A 9 6.44 -1.76 9.45
CA ARG A 9 7.64 -2.57 9.21
C ARG A 9 7.36 -4.06 9.30
N ASP A 10 6.59 -4.46 10.30
CA ASP A 10 6.26 -5.88 10.50
C ASP A 10 5.42 -6.40 9.34
N VAL A 11 4.47 -5.61 8.85
CA VAL A 11 3.63 -6.00 7.70
C VAL A 11 4.49 -6.21 6.45
N ILE A 12 5.40 -5.28 6.18
CA ILE A 12 6.28 -5.41 5.01
C ILE A 12 7.16 -6.65 5.14
N ASP A 13 7.73 -6.91 6.32
CA ASP A 13 8.57 -8.08 6.55
C ASP A 13 7.80 -9.38 6.31
N ILE A 14 6.55 -9.44 6.77
CA ILE A 14 5.71 -10.62 6.56
C ILE A 14 5.38 -10.78 5.07
N GLY A 15 5.07 -9.69 4.38
CA GLY A 15 4.80 -9.74 2.94
C GLY A 15 5.99 -10.24 2.14
N ILE A 16 7.21 -9.85 2.54
CA ILE A 16 8.43 -10.34 1.91
C ILE A 16 8.58 -11.83 2.14
N ARG A 17 8.37 -12.30 3.37
CA ARG A 17 8.45 -13.74 3.68
C ARG A 17 7.40 -14.55 2.92
N LYS A 18 6.22 -13.98 2.68
CA LYS A 18 5.16 -14.63 1.92
C LYS A 18 5.31 -14.43 0.41
N GLN A 19 6.34 -13.72 -0.02
CA GLN A 19 6.75 -13.58 -1.42
C GLN A 19 5.78 -12.78 -2.29
N PHE A 20 4.92 -11.94 -1.71
CA PHE A 20 4.13 -11.01 -2.52
C PHE A 20 4.63 -9.57 -2.43
N LEU A 21 5.62 -9.31 -1.59
CA LEU A 21 6.29 -8.01 -1.49
C LEU A 21 7.80 -8.16 -1.62
N SER A 22 8.45 -7.11 -2.10
CA SER A 22 9.91 -7.01 -2.10
C SER A 22 10.29 -5.56 -1.84
N ASN A 23 11.24 -5.34 -0.93
CA ASN A 23 11.77 -4.00 -0.66
C ASN A 23 13.23 -3.85 -1.11
N GLU A 24 13.68 -4.74 -1.96
CA GLU A 24 15.07 -4.74 -2.42
C GLU A 24 15.45 -3.42 -3.06
N GLY A 25 16.46 -2.76 -2.52
CA GLY A 25 16.94 -1.49 -3.02
C GLY A 25 16.06 -0.29 -2.68
N LEU A 26 15.03 -0.45 -1.85
CA LEU A 26 14.07 0.60 -1.54
C LEU A 26 14.22 1.09 -0.10
N LEU A 27 13.95 2.37 0.11
CA LEU A 27 14.13 3.05 1.39
C LEU A 27 12.79 3.37 2.05
N GLU A 28 12.87 3.78 3.32
CA GLU A 28 11.72 4.34 4.02
C GLU A 28 11.57 5.81 3.66
N SER A 29 10.33 6.28 3.65
CA SER A 29 10.01 7.69 3.48
C SER A 29 9.50 8.22 4.81
N VAL A 30 10.14 9.27 5.33
CA VAL A 30 9.78 9.85 6.62
C VAL A 30 9.65 11.35 6.48
N SER A 31 8.53 11.90 6.95
CA SER A 31 8.34 13.33 7.14
C SER A 31 7.52 13.52 8.41
N TRP A 32 7.32 14.76 8.84
CA TRP A 32 6.62 14.97 10.10
C TRP A 32 5.15 14.52 10.09
N SER A 33 4.51 14.43 8.93
CA SER A 33 3.11 13.98 8.81
C SER A 33 2.96 12.61 8.15
N ARG A 34 4.07 11.95 7.79
CA ARG A 34 4.05 10.69 7.03
C ARG A 34 5.19 9.79 7.47
N PHE A 35 4.90 8.49 7.47
CA PHE A 35 5.92 7.45 7.60
C PHE A 35 5.50 6.28 6.72
N GLY A 36 6.38 5.84 5.84
CA GLY A 36 6.05 4.71 4.97
C GLY A 36 7.27 3.97 4.49
N LYS A 37 7.03 2.79 3.96
CA LYS A 37 8.05 1.97 3.31
C LYS A 37 7.67 1.75 1.86
N TYR A 38 8.65 1.92 0.98
CA TYR A 38 8.48 1.55 -0.41
C TYR A 38 8.62 0.04 -0.53
N ALA A 39 7.83 -0.56 -1.40
CA ALA A 39 7.89 -1.98 -1.68
C ALA A 39 7.42 -2.26 -3.11
N TRP A 40 7.90 -3.37 -3.67
CA TRP A 40 7.39 -3.89 -4.93
C TRP A 40 6.29 -4.91 -4.61
N LEU A 41 5.18 -4.83 -5.34
CA LEU A 41 4.12 -5.85 -5.29
C LEU A 41 4.43 -6.94 -6.31
N ASN A 42 4.17 -8.17 -5.91
CA ASN A 42 4.27 -9.38 -6.73
C ASN A 42 5.69 -9.72 -7.17
N GLU A 43 5.91 -10.98 -7.45
CA GLU A 43 7.11 -11.52 -8.05
C GLU A 43 6.76 -12.04 -9.45
N PRO A 44 7.46 -11.61 -10.49
CA PRO A 44 8.50 -10.58 -10.49
C PRO A 44 7.95 -9.18 -10.21
N LYS A 45 8.83 -8.22 -9.93
CA LYS A 45 8.47 -6.83 -9.56
C LYS A 45 7.56 -6.21 -10.61
N SER A 46 6.29 -6.05 -10.32
CA SER A 46 5.36 -5.51 -11.28
C SER A 46 5.00 -4.05 -11.03
N VAL A 47 4.73 -3.68 -9.78
CA VAL A 47 4.35 -2.30 -9.44
C VAL A 47 4.89 -1.96 -8.07
N GLY A 48 5.39 -0.74 -7.93
CA GLY A 48 5.91 -0.25 -6.66
C GLY A 48 4.87 0.58 -5.92
N VAL A 49 4.90 0.50 -4.60
CA VAL A 49 3.98 1.22 -3.73
C VAL A 49 4.74 1.89 -2.60
N LEU A 50 4.14 2.93 -2.04
CA LEU A 50 4.53 3.47 -0.74
C LEU A 50 3.40 3.13 0.22
N PHE A 51 3.69 2.26 1.18
CA PHE A 51 2.73 1.84 2.19
C PHE A 51 3.06 2.48 3.52
N GLY A 52 2.11 3.17 4.12
CA GLY A 52 2.35 3.75 5.43
C GLY A 52 1.28 4.69 5.92
N LEU A 53 1.67 5.46 6.93
CA LEU A 53 0.84 6.49 7.54
C LEU A 53 0.86 7.75 6.68
N ASP A 54 -0.33 8.34 6.50
CA ASP A 54 -0.44 9.66 5.87
C ASP A 54 -1.56 10.42 6.57
N TYR A 55 -1.15 11.29 7.49
CA TYR A 55 -2.11 12.06 8.28
C TYR A 55 -2.89 13.07 7.42
N ASP A 56 -2.29 13.59 6.36
CA ASP A 56 -2.95 14.54 5.48
C ASP A 56 -4.11 13.87 4.74
N LEU A 57 -3.89 12.67 4.23
CA LEU A 57 -4.94 11.89 3.57
C LEU A 57 -6.04 11.49 4.57
N TRP A 58 -5.63 11.07 5.77
CA TRP A 58 -6.60 10.72 6.80
C TRP A 58 -7.48 11.90 7.17
N LYS A 59 -6.87 13.08 7.33
CA LYS A 59 -7.60 14.30 7.68
C LYS A 59 -8.56 14.71 6.58
N GLU A 60 -8.15 14.61 5.33
CA GLU A 60 -8.94 15.08 4.20
C GLU A 60 -10.06 14.11 3.80
N TYR A 61 -9.77 12.83 3.78
CA TYR A 61 -10.70 11.83 3.24
C TYR A 61 -11.30 10.92 4.31
N GLY A 62 -10.75 10.90 5.50
CA GLY A 62 -11.24 10.03 6.57
C GLY A 62 -10.83 8.58 6.37
N GLY A 63 -11.60 7.69 6.96
CA GLY A 63 -11.41 6.25 6.82
C GLY A 63 -10.27 5.70 7.66
N SER A 64 -9.04 5.88 7.25
CA SER A 64 -7.89 5.26 7.90
C SER A 64 -6.66 6.14 7.81
N PRO A 65 -5.74 6.05 8.80
CA PRO A 65 -4.44 6.69 8.66
C PRO A 65 -3.46 5.92 7.77
N LEU A 66 -3.76 4.65 7.43
CA LEU A 66 -2.87 3.84 6.58
C LEU A 66 -3.31 3.90 5.12
N TRP A 67 -2.35 4.10 4.24
CA TRP A 67 -2.60 4.23 2.81
C TRP A 67 -1.51 3.54 2.00
N VAL A 68 -1.91 3.04 0.83
CA VAL A 68 -0.98 2.58 -0.20
C VAL A 68 -1.03 3.60 -1.32
N LYS A 69 0.12 4.14 -1.70
CA LYS A 69 0.18 5.18 -2.74
C LYS A 69 0.95 4.67 -3.95
N PHE A 70 0.42 5.01 -5.13
CA PHE A 70 1.01 4.65 -6.41
C PHE A 70 1.39 5.94 -7.11
N SER A 71 2.68 6.13 -7.38
CA SER A 71 3.16 7.30 -8.12
C SER A 71 2.76 7.20 -9.59
N THR A 72 2.87 8.32 -10.31
CA THR A 72 2.61 8.36 -11.74
C THR A 72 3.80 7.89 -12.57
N THR A 73 4.93 7.61 -11.93
CA THR A 73 6.14 7.14 -12.57
C THR A 73 6.05 5.67 -12.94
N ASP A 74 7.08 5.15 -13.61
CA ASP A 74 7.17 3.73 -13.96
C ASP A 74 7.20 2.82 -12.73
N PHE A 75 7.62 3.35 -11.59
CA PHE A 75 7.59 2.61 -10.33
C PHE A 75 6.14 2.33 -9.89
N GLY A 76 5.32 3.38 -9.76
CA GLY A 76 3.97 3.27 -9.19
C GLY A 76 2.88 2.98 -10.21
N ARG A 77 3.06 3.38 -11.46
CA ARG A 77 2.15 3.07 -12.58
C ARG A 77 0.69 3.41 -12.27
N ALA A 78 0.44 4.58 -11.67
CA ALA A 78 -0.91 4.97 -11.22
C ALA A 78 -1.95 4.86 -12.32
N TYR A 79 -1.62 5.24 -13.56
CA TYR A 79 -2.56 5.21 -14.67
C TYR A 79 -2.98 3.80 -15.07
N GLU A 80 -2.10 2.81 -14.87
CA GLU A 80 -2.41 1.41 -15.18
C GLU A 80 -3.09 0.72 -14.00
N VAL A 81 -2.80 1.16 -12.78
CA VAL A 81 -3.36 0.59 -11.56
C VAL A 81 -4.82 1.01 -11.36
N GLU A 82 -5.12 2.28 -11.62
CA GLU A 82 -6.43 2.84 -11.31
C GLU A 82 -7.60 2.06 -11.93
N PRO A 83 -7.58 1.73 -13.24
CA PRO A 83 -8.70 0.98 -13.82
C PRO A 83 -8.90 -0.39 -13.17
N LEU A 84 -7.82 -1.06 -12.81
CA LEU A 84 -7.90 -2.37 -12.16
C LEU A 84 -8.52 -2.26 -10.77
N LEU A 85 -8.12 -1.27 -9.99
CA LEU A 85 -8.69 -1.07 -8.66
C LEU A 85 -10.16 -0.66 -8.72
N ARG A 86 -10.50 0.23 -9.63
CA ARG A 86 -11.89 0.70 -9.73
C ARG A 86 -12.83 -0.34 -10.30
N SER A 87 -12.32 -1.28 -11.10
CA SER A 87 -13.14 -2.38 -11.62
C SER A 87 -13.24 -3.54 -10.63
N SER A 88 -12.40 -3.58 -9.60
CA SER A 88 -12.55 -4.57 -8.55
C SER A 88 -13.85 -4.31 -7.80
N MET A 89 -14.48 -5.35 -7.32
CA MET A 89 -15.76 -5.21 -6.60
C MET A 89 -15.60 -4.77 -5.15
N ASP A 90 -14.38 -4.39 -4.79
CA ASP A 90 -14.07 -4.01 -3.43
C ASP A 90 -14.55 -2.59 -3.16
N LYS A 91 -15.52 -2.45 -2.27
CA LYS A 91 -16.05 -1.15 -1.85
C LYS A 91 -15.65 -0.79 -0.42
N LYS A 92 -14.78 -1.58 0.20
CA LYS A 92 -14.36 -1.35 1.58
C LYS A 92 -13.21 -0.37 1.69
N HIS A 93 -12.53 -0.10 0.60
CA HIS A 93 -11.35 0.77 0.57
C HIS A 93 -11.65 2.03 -0.22
N LEU A 94 -11.16 3.16 0.27
CA LEU A 94 -11.23 4.39 -0.49
C LEU A 94 -10.16 4.39 -1.57
N ILE A 95 -10.52 4.88 -2.75
CA ILE A 95 -9.60 5.04 -3.87
C ILE A 95 -9.66 6.50 -4.27
N VAL A 96 -8.54 7.20 -4.13
CA VAL A 96 -8.47 8.65 -4.35
C VAL A 96 -7.41 8.96 -5.39
N THR A 97 -7.75 9.78 -6.38
CA THR A 97 -6.78 10.33 -7.31
C THR A 97 -6.35 11.69 -6.80
N LEU A 98 -5.05 11.85 -6.56
CA LEU A 98 -4.49 13.08 -6.01
C LEU A 98 -4.23 14.10 -7.12
N ASP A 99 -3.95 15.35 -6.73
CA ASP A 99 -3.79 16.46 -7.69
C ASP A 99 -2.67 16.22 -8.70
N ASP A 100 -1.62 15.50 -8.30
CA ASP A 100 -0.50 15.19 -9.19
C ASP A 100 -0.76 13.95 -10.07
N GLY A 101 -1.95 13.35 -9.96
CA GLY A 101 -2.30 12.15 -10.69
C GLY A 101 -1.96 10.85 -9.99
N SER A 102 -1.25 10.90 -8.87
CA SER A 102 -0.96 9.68 -8.11
C SER A 102 -2.24 9.13 -7.49
N LEU A 103 -2.21 7.85 -7.15
CA LEU A 103 -3.36 7.13 -6.63
C LEU A 103 -3.13 6.75 -5.18
N ALA A 104 -4.15 6.88 -4.35
CA ALA A 104 -4.09 6.48 -2.95
C ALA A 104 -5.22 5.49 -2.66
N TYR A 105 -4.87 4.41 -1.96
CA TYR A 105 -5.78 3.32 -1.63
C TYR A 105 -5.72 3.10 -0.13
N SER A 106 -6.85 3.23 0.55
CA SER A 106 -6.88 3.14 2.01
C SER A 106 -6.75 1.70 2.49
N ILE A 107 -6.04 1.52 3.61
CA ILE A 107 -5.93 0.22 4.28
C ILE A 107 -6.61 0.37 5.63
N ASN A 108 -7.61 -0.46 5.87
CA ASN A 108 -8.42 -0.37 7.09
C ASN A 108 -7.70 -0.99 8.28
N ILE A 109 -7.88 -0.38 9.45
CA ILE A 109 -7.30 -0.89 10.70
C ILE A 109 -8.44 -1.40 11.58
N LYS A 110 -8.36 -2.67 11.97
CA LYS A 110 -9.30 -3.21 12.95
C LYS A 110 -9.03 -2.64 14.32
N THR A 111 -10.11 -2.37 15.05
CA THR A 111 -10.03 -1.90 16.44
C THR A 111 -10.50 -3.00 17.37
N LYS A 112 -10.12 -2.90 18.65
CA LYS A 112 -10.54 -3.84 19.71
C LYS A 112 -10.06 -5.27 19.48
N VAL A 113 -8.94 -5.44 18.77
CA VAL A 113 -8.28 -6.72 18.59
C VAL A 113 -6.80 -6.52 18.94
N ASP A 114 -6.08 -7.62 19.18
CA ASP A 114 -4.67 -7.51 19.56
C ASP A 114 -3.79 -7.12 18.36
N LYS A 115 -2.53 -6.78 18.65
CA LYS A 115 -1.58 -6.32 17.65
C LYS A 115 -1.38 -7.35 16.54
N ASP A 116 -1.26 -8.63 16.89
CA ASP A 116 -1.01 -9.67 15.91
C ASP A 116 -2.19 -9.79 14.93
N GLN A 117 -3.41 -9.63 15.43
CA GLN A 117 -4.60 -9.65 14.59
C GLN A 117 -4.64 -8.44 13.66
N VAL A 118 -4.23 -7.27 14.15
CA VAL A 118 -4.15 -6.06 13.32
C VAL A 118 -3.16 -6.29 12.18
N ILE A 119 -1.97 -6.81 12.49
CA ILE A 119 -0.94 -7.07 11.49
C ILE A 119 -1.44 -8.07 10.45
N GLU A 120 -2.01 -9.18 10.90
CA GLU A 120 -2.52 -10.22 10.00
C GLU A 120 -3.58 -9.67 9.04
N ASP A 121 -4.49 -8.87 9.55
CA ASP A 121 -5.54 -8.27 8.74
C ASP A 121 -4.97 -7.31 7.68
N ILE A 122 -3.98 -6.50 8.06
CA ILE A 122 -3.35 -5.58 7.11
C ILE A 122 -2.58 -6.37 6.03
N VAL A 123 -1.87 -7.42 6.43
CA VAL A 123 -1.17 -8.30 5.48
C VAL A 123 -2.15 -8.88 4.48
N ASP A 124 -3.33 -9.33 4.95
CA ASP A 124 -4.35 -9.88 4.06
C ASP A 124 -4.86 -8.83 3.08
N GLN A 125 -5.06 -7.59 3.51
CA GLN A 125 -5.49 -6.51 2.62
C GLN A 125 -4.44 -6.22 1.55
N LEU A 126 -3.16 -6.18 1.91
CA LEU A 126 -2.08 -5.96 0.95
C LEU A 126 -1.97 -7.13 -0.04
N ARG A 127 -2.18 -8.34 0.45
CA ARG A 127 -2.15 -9.52 -0.43
C ARG A 127 -3.30 -9.50 -1.42
N GLN A 128 -4.49 -9.12 -0.98
CA GLN A 128 -5.63 -8.94 -1.89
C GLN A 128 -5.34 -7.88 -2.94
N LEU A 129 -4.73 -6.77 -2.53
CA LEU A 129 -4.31 -5.73 -3.46
C LEU A 129 -3.32 -6.29 -4.48
N ALA A 130 -2.33 -7.05 -4.04
CA ALA A 130 -1.37 -7.68 -4.93
C ALA A 130 -2.05 -8.61 -5.93
N ASP A 131 -3.05 -9.36 -5.48
CA ASP A 131 -3.81 -10.26 -6.36
C ASP A 131 -4.59 -9.48 -7.42
N ILE A 132 -5.21 -8.37 -7.05
CA ILE A 132 -5.92 -7.51 -8.01
C ILE A 132 -4.97 -7.03 -9.09
N LEU A 133 -3.75 -6.69 -8.72
CA LEU A 133 -2.75 -6.12 -9.64
C LEU A 133 -1.88 -7.18 -10.31
N ASN A 134 -2.13 -8.45 -10.07
CA ASN A 134 -1.32 -9.54 -10.61
C ASN A 134 -1.42 -9.62 -12.14
N GLY A 135 -2.43 -9.00 -12.74
CA GLY A 135 -2.57 -8.94 -14.20
C GLY A 135 -1.68 -7.92 -14.90
N LEU A 136 -1.01 -7.04 -14.14
CA LEU A 136 -0.13 -6.05 -14.75
C LEU A 136 1.14 -6.73 -15.28
N PRO A 137 1.62 -6.34 -16.47
CA PRO A 137 2.88 -6.86 -16.96
C PRO A 137 4.03 -6.39 -16.10
N ILE A 138 5.15 -7.11 -16.17
CA ILE A 138 6.37 -6.74 -15.45
C ILE A 138 6.77 -5.32 -15.84
N SER A 139 7.23 -4.54 -14.87
CA SER A 139 7.69 -3.17 -15.11
C SER A 139 8.79 -3.17 -16.18
N LYS A 140 8.69 -2.24 -17.12
CA LYS A 140 9.70 -2.06 -18.17
C LYS A 140 10.86 -1.20 -17.69
N GLU A 141 11.11 -1.17 -16.43
CA GLU A 141 12.22 -0.44 -15.86
C GLU A 141 13.53 -0.95 -16.46
N LYS A 142 14.27 -0.03 -17.00
CA LYS A 142 15.55 -0.34 -17.65
C LYS A 142 16.70 -0.12 -16.68
#